data_620d4945c5c6b3ba5702750764f8102d
#
_entry.id   620d4945c5c6b3ba5702750764f8102d
#
_cell.length_a   1.000
_cell.length_b   1.000
_cell.length_c   1.000
_cell.angle_alpha   90.00
_cell.angle_beta   90.00
_cell.angle_gamma   90.00
#
_symmetry.space_group_name_H-M   'P 1'
#
loop_
_entity.id
_entity.type
_entity.pdbx_description
1 polymer ?
#
loop_
_entity_poly.entity_id
_entity_poly.type
_entity_poly.pdbx_seq_one_letter_code
_entity_poly.pdbx_strand_id
1 'polypeptide(L)'
;TEGVEVTRESDLSLTVTLSDAFFAGRPGGSHPVSIRVTDSAGAEATAISEYRLQGLLPIEKTDYDLWTNSLTLRALVLDPNVTTATFGLRVKDGEWSDAEGVNAGEGIYTATFTAQWKESVNAAGLTVHTPVAGTGVFAGNSYEARAALDGETVSSAEFQAAAGQVIPDGDMESGSLPCFGKSTSESTTFWGSGNAATSGLCAQSTKPGMGGSYCAKLESQQTFSLLAAGNLFSATFRFASLSGTASFGMPYQWTARPTALRLKYHATVGAVNKGTVTEEHEYIQDGQDRSRIFAVIVDWNSRHATVAGMGSPTGV
;
A
#
# COMPACT_ATOMS: atom_id res chain seq x y z
N THR A 1 9.49 -38.18 11.62
CA THR A 1 9.37 -37.15 10.58
C THR A 1 9.09 -37.86 9.28
N GLU A 2 8.08 -37.44 8.54
CA GLU A 2 7.75 -38.03 7.25
C GLU A 2 8.93 -37.92 6.28
N GLY A 3 9.19 -39.02 5.54
CA GLY A 3 10.29 -39.03 4.58
C GLY A 3 11.68 -39.19 5.17
N VAL A 4 11.82 -39.50 6.47
CA VAL A 4 13.10 -39.76 7.13
C VAL A 4 13.18 -41.19 7.52
N GLU A 5 14.19 -41.93 7.03
CA GLU A 5 14.51 -43.29 7.42
C GLU A 5 15.89 -43.31 8.11
N VAL A 6 16.00 -44.01 9.21
CA VAL A 6 17.24 -44.17 9.97
C VAL A 6 17.60 -45.64 10.03
N THR A 7 18.74 -46.01 9.46
CA THR A 7 19.27 -47.36 9.49
C THR A 7 20.53 -47.40 10.34
N ARG A 8 20.59 -48.35 11.29
CA ARG A 8 21.78 -48.57 12.08
C ARG A 8 22.68 -49.57 11.35
N GLU A 9 23.81 -49.07 10.88
CA GLU A 9 24.79 -49.87 10.14
C GLU A 9 25.75 -50.63 11.09
N SER A 10 26.05 -50.04 12.27
CA SER A 10 26.88 -50.61 13.31
C SER A 10 26.64 -49.89 14.64
N ASP A 11 27.39 -50.28 15.69
CA ASP A 11 27.30 -49.58 16.99
C ASP A 11 27.80 -48.12 16.94
N LEU A 12 28.53 -47.77 15.90
CA LEU A 12 29.14 -46.44 15.73
C LEU A 12 28.70 -45.74 14.46
N SER A 13 27.76 -46.31 13.69
CA SER A 13 27.33 -45.74 12.42
C SER A 13 25.83 -45.82 12.23
N LEU A 14 25.24 -44.69 11.92
CA LEU A 14 23.83 -44.53 11.53
C LEU A 14 23.78 -43.90 10.13
N THR A 15 22.92 -44.45 9.27
CA THR A 15 22.58 -43.87 7.98
C THR A 15 21.20 -43.22 8.08
N VAL A 16 21.10 -41.96 7.70
CA VAL A 16 19.83 -41.20 7.60
C VAL A 16 19.53 -40.96 6.14
N THR A 17 18.44 -41.55 5.67
CA THR A 17 17.96 -41.37 4.29
C THR A 17 16.77 -40.39 4.27
N LEU A 18 16.84 -39.38 3.42
CA LEU A 18 15.78 -38.43 3.19
C LEU A 18 15.12 -38.72 1.84
N SER A 19 13.81 -38.94 1.82
CA SER A 19 13.03 -39.18 0.59
C SER A 19 12.37 -37.92 0.07
N ASP A 20 11.80 -38.00 -1.12
CA ASP A 20 11.04 -36.86 -1.76
C ASP A 20 9.94 -36.36 -0.84
N ALA A 21 9.32 -37.19 -0.02
CA ALA A 21 8.32 -36.77 0.96
C ALA A 21 8.87 -35.79 2.01
N PHE A 22 10.15 -35.90 2.35
CA PHE A 22 10.82 -34.95 3.25
C PHE A 22 11.01 -33.60 2.62
N PHE A 23 11.25 -33.55 1.32
CA PHE A 23 11.50 -32.31 0.59
C PHE A 23 10.22 -31.64 0.08
N ALA A 24 9.09 -32.35 0.05
CA ALA A 24 7.83 -31.86 -0.49
C ALA A 24 7.39 -30.55 0.17
N GLY A 25 7.09 -29.55 -0.65
CA GLY A 25 6.61 -28.22 -0.22
C GLY A 25 7.67 -27.34 0.44
N ARG A 26 8.94 -27.76 0.47
CA ARG A 26 10.03 -26.89 0.96
C ARG A 26 10.47 -25.94 -0.13
N PRO A 27 10.80 -24.68 0.21
CA PRO A 27 11.36 -23.75 -0.76
C PRO A 27 12.76 -24.17 -1.22
N GLY A 28 13.20 -23.63 -2.32
CA GLY A 28 14.59 -23.72 -2.75
C GLY A 28 15.52 -23.03 -1.76
N GLY A 29 16.82 -23.34 -1.84
CA GLY A 29 17.85 -22.72 -1.01
C GLY A 29 18.59 -23.69 -0.11
N SER A 30 19.35 -23.15 0.83
CA SER A 30 20.10 -23.88 1.84
C SER A 30 19.27 -24.10 3.09
N HIS A 31 19.26 -25.31 3.59
CA HIS A 31 18.48 -25.70 4.76
C HIS A 31 19.37 -26.40 5.77
N PRO A 32 19.41 -25.95 7.03
CA PRO A 32 20.12 -26.64 8.08
C PRO A 32 19.39 -27.92 8.45
N VAL A 33 20.13 -28.99 8.72
CA VAL A 33 19.64 -30.23 9.31
C VAL A 33 20.42 -30.51 10.58
N SER A 34 19.71 -30.82 11.65
CA SER A 34 20.30 -31.22 12.93
C SER A 34 19.96 -32.68 13.22
N ILE A 35 20.99 -33.46 13.47
CA ILE A 35 20.87 -34.87 13.88
C ILE A 35 21.28 -34.92 15.34
N ARG A 36 20.35 -35.36 16.20
CA ARG A 36 20.61 -35.56 17.62
C ARG A 36 20.53 -37.06 17.94
N VAL A 37 21.54 -37.55 18.57
CA VAL A 37 21.63 -38.96 19.04
C VAL A 37 21.66 -38.94 20.54
N THR A 38 20.85 -39.82 21.18
CA THR A 38 20.81 -39.98 22.60
C THR A 38 21.16 -41.47 22.91
N ASP A 39 22.11 -41.70 23.78
CA ASP A 39 22.48 -43.04 24.19
C ASP A 39 21.52 -43.61 25.26
N SER A 40 21.71 -44.86 25.62
CA SER A 40 20.90 -45.53 26.64
C SER A 40 21.07 -44.99 28.07
N ALA A 41 22.12 -44.19 28.30
CA ALA A 41 22.39 -43.53 29.58
C ALA A 41 21.83 -42.07 29.58
N GLY A 42 21.26 -41.62 28.50
CA GLY A 42 20.69 -40.27 28.34
C GLY A 42 21.72 -39.22 27.91
N ALA A 43 22.95 -39.62 27.56
CA ALA A 43 23.91 -38.67 27.01
C ALA A 43 23.57 -38.33 25.56
N GLU A 44 23.68 -37.04 25.21
CA GLU A 44 23.28 -36.51 23.90
C GLU A 44 24.49 -35.99 23.11
N ALA A 45 24.47 -36.28 21.81
CA ALA A 45 25.36 -35.65 20.83
C ALA A 45 24.54 -35.07 19.69
N THR A 46 24.94 -33.89 19.19
CA THR A 46 24.27 -33.20 18.09
C THR A 46 25.27 -32.91 17.00
N ALA A 47 24.92 -33.27 15.76
CA ALA A 47 25.62 -32.84 14.56
C ALA A 47 24.70 -31.92 13.75
N ILE A 48 25.26 -30.85 13.21
CA ILE A 48 24.56 -29.92 12.31
C ILE A 48 25.21 -30.05 10.94
N SER A 49 24.38 -30.18 9.92
CA SER A 49 24.78 -30.18 8.51
C SER A 49 23.84 -29.29 7.72
N GLU A 50 24.04 -29.21 6.42
CA GLU A 50 23.23 -28.41 5.51
C GLU A 50 22.96 -29.21 4.23
N TYR A 51 21.75 -29.07 3.69
CA TYR A 51 21.44 -29.51 2.34
C TYR A 51 20.92 -28.34 1.51
N ARG A 52 21.10 -28.45 0.20
CA ARG A 52 20.59 -27.44 -0.74
C ARG A 52 19.48 -28.06 -1.56
N LEU A 53 18.42 -27.28 -1.78
CA LEU A 53 17.26 -27.69 -2.57
C LEU A 53 17.10 -26.75 -3.76
N GLN A 54 16.99 -27.32 -4.95
CA GLN A 54 16.71 -26.57 -6.17
C GLN A 54 15.27 -26.06 -6.17
N GLY A 55 15.06 -24.82 -6.63
CA GLY A 55 13.73 -24.24 -6.77
C GLY A 55 13.62 -22.78 -6.32
N LEU A 56 12.40 -22.30 -6.25
CA LEU A 56 12.07 -20.93 -5.88
C LEU A 56 12.52 -20.65 -4.43
N LEU A 57 13.31 -19.59 -4.26
CA LEU A 57 13.71 -19.13 -2.93
C LEU A 57 12.51 -18.51 -2.19
N PRO A 58 12.54 -18.47 -0.86
CA PRO A 58 11.53 -17.78 -0.07
C PRO A 58 11.34 -16.34 -0.54
N ILE A 59 10.08 -15.89 -0.61
CA ILE A 59 9.73 -14.53 -1.01
C ILE A 59 9.62 -13.69 0.25
N GLU A 60 10.55 -12.77 0.40
CA GLU A 60 10.65 -11.87 1.55
C GLU A 60 10.05 -10.50 1.23
N LYS A 61 9.75 -9.70 2.26
CA LYS A 61 9.26 -8.32 2.08
C LYS A 61 10.25 -7.43 1.33
N THR A 62 11.51 -7.77 1.34
CA THR A 62 12.58 -7.07 0.62
C THR A 62 12.64 -7.40 -0.86
N ASP A 63 11.96 -8.45 -1.30
CA ASP A 63 11.93 -8.86 -2.70
C ASP A 63 10.90 -8.07 -3.52
N TYR A 64 10.00 -7.33 -2.87
CA TYR A 64 8.99 -6.52 -3.55
C TYR A 64 8.92 -5.09 -3.02
N ASP A 65 8.55 -4.18 -3.91
CA ASP A 65 8.30 -2.78 -3.61
C ASP A 65 6.87 -2.42 -4.04
N LEU A 66 6.04 -2.09 -3.06
CA LEU A 66 4.63 -1.73 -3.29
C LEU A 66 4.45 -0.31 -3.83
N TRP A 67 5.50 0.50 -3.86
CA TRP A 67 5.44 1.82 -4.49
C TRP A 67 5.68 1.73 -6.00
N THR A 68 6.70 1.00 -6.42
CA THR A 68 6.95 0.71 -7.83
C THR A 68 6.10 -0.44 -8.37
N ASN A 69 5.41 -1.16 -7.48
CA ASN A 69 4.62 -2.35 -7.78
C ASN A 69 5.44 -3.44 -8.48
N SER A 70 6.66 -3.64 -8.01
CA SER A 70 7.60 -4.62 -8.54
C SER A 70 7.87 -5.76 -7.57
N LEU A 71 8.28 -6.90 -8.10
CA LEU A 71 8.71 -8.10 -7.37
C LEU A 71 9.86 -8.74 -8.13
N THR A 72 10.91 -9.10 -7.42
CA THR A 72 11.99 -9.93 -7.97
C THR A 72 11.90 -11.34 -7.39
N LEU A 73 11.59 -12.30 -8.22
CA LEU A 73 11.65 -13.71 -7.88
C LEU A 73 13.07 -14.24 -8.08
N ARG A 74 13.46 -15.17 -7.22
CA ARG A 74 14.77 -15.81 -7.23
C ARG A 74 14.62 -17.32 -7.14
N ALA A 75 15.41 -18.07 -7.88
CA ALA A 75 15.47 -19.52 -7.78
C ALA A 75 16.93 -20.01 -7.71
N LEU A 76 17.16 -21.03 -6.91
CA LEU A 76 18.41 -21.76 -6.88
C LEU A 76 18.35 -22.88 -7.91
N VAL A 77 19.35 -22.95 -8.78
CA VAL A 77 19.58 -24.00 -9.77
C VAL A 77 20.84 -24.74 -9.40
N LEU A 78 20.76 -26.02 -9.20
CA LEU A 78 21.87 -26.88 -8.79
C LEU A 78 22.40 -27.73 -9.95
N ASP A 79 21.53 -28.04 -10.92
CA ASP A 79 21.93 -28.80 -12.10
C ASP A 79 22.62 -27.87 -13.10
N PRO A 80 23.92 -28.10 -13.42
CA PRO A 80 24.66 -27.28 -14.39
C PRO A 80 24.18 -27.44 -15.83
N ASN A 81 23.35 -28.44 -16.13
CA ASN A 81 22.79 -28.66 -17.47
C ASN A 81 21.52 -27.84 -17.72
N VAL A 82 20.92 -27.22 -16.70
CA VAL A 82 19.78 -26.33 -16.87
C VAL A 82 20.20 -25.13 -17.73
N THR A 83 19.50 -24.94 -18.82
CA THR A 83 19.78 -23.89 -19.82
C THR A 83 18.81 -22.72 -19.71
N THR A 84 17.58 -22.95 -19.22
CA THR A 84 16.55 -21.93 -19.11
C THR A 84 15.87 -21.99 -17.74
N ALA A 85 15.59 -20.81 -17.19
CA ALA A 85 14.73 -20.64 -16.04
C ALA A 85 13.62 -19.66 -16.39
N THR A 86 12.38 -20.02 -16.11
CA THR A 86 11.21 -19.17 -16.32
C THR A 86 10.49 -19.00 -14.99
N PHE A 87 10.07 -17.79 -14.70
CA PHE A 87 9.28 -17.47 -13.52
C PHE A 87 7.88 -17.09 -13.91
N GLY A 88 6.90 -17.50 -13.11
CA GLY A 88 5.52 -17.10 -13.26
C GLY A 88 5.04 -16.38 -12.00
N LEU A 89 4.21 -15.36 -12.21
CA LEU A 89 3.51 -14.63 -11.16
C LEU A 89 2.04 -14.51 -11.56
N ARG A 90 1.13 -14.70 -10.60
CA ARG A 90 -0.28 -14.37 -10.76
C ARG A 90 -0.90 -13.88 -9.47
N VAL A 91 -1.97 -13.09 -9.57
CA VAL A 91 -2.91 -12.94 -8.46
C VAL A 91 -3.53 -14.32 -8.21
N LYS A 92 -3.75 -14.71 -6.97
CA LYS A 92 -4.31 -16.02 -6.64
C LYS A 92 -5.54 -16.31 -7.49
N ASP A 93 -5.57 -17.50 -8.09
CA ASP A 93 -6.59 -17.99 -9.01
C ASP A 93 -6.74 -17.18 -10.33
N GLY A 94 -5.79 -16.28 -10.64
CA GLY A 94 -5.79 -15.49 -11.88
C GLY A 94 -4.93 -16.12 -12.99
N GLU A 95 -4.75 -15.35 -14.06
CA GLU A 95 -3.90 -15.74 -15.19
C GLU A 95 -2.41 -15.56 -14.86
N TRP A 96 -1.58 -16.47 -15.36
CA TRP A 96 -0.14 -16.40 -15.21
C TRP A 96 0.49 -15.34 -16.13
N SER A 97 1.39 -14.56 -15.56
CA SER A 97 2.36 -13.76 -16.30
C SER A 97 3.72 -14.42 -16.13
N ASP A 98 4.39 -14.75 -17.22
CA ASP A 98 5.67 -15.42 -17.19
C ASP A 98 6.78 -14.44 -17.62
N ALA A 99 7.97 -14.62 -17.04
CA ALA A 99 9.18 -13.87 -17.35
C ALA A 99 10.38 -14.79 -17.40
N GLU A 100 11.27 -14.54 -18.36
CA GLU A 100 12.53 -15.27 -18.49
C GLU A 100 13.49 -14.89 -17.36
N GLY A 101 14.15 -15.88 -16.78
CA GLY A 101 15.10 -15.70 -15.71
C GLY A 101 16.50 -15.37 -16.23
N VAL A 102 17.16 -14.46 -15.57
CA VAL A 102 18.55 -14.08 -15.83
C VAL A 102 19.45 -14.71 -14.78
N ASN A 103 20.54 -15.33 -15.21
CA ASN A 103 21.53 -15.89 -14.31
C ASN A 103 22.28 -14.74 -13.59
N ALA A 104 22.13 -14.67 -12.28
CA ALA A 104 22.76 -13.68 -11.41
C ALA A 104 24.08 -14.17 -10.78
N GLY A 105 24.53 -15.38 -11.11
CA GLY A 105 25.71 -16.02 -10.57
C GLY A 105 25.39 -17.02 -9.44
N GLU A 106 26.35 -17.87 -9.11
CA GLU A 106 26.28 -18.87 -8.02
C GLU A 106 25.07 -19.83 -8.10
N GLY A 107 24.56 -20.06 -9.31
CA GLY A 107 23.37 -20.87 -9.53
C GLY A 107 22.05 -20.16 -9.21
N ILE A 108 22.08 -18.85 -8.96
CA ILE A 108 20.88 -18.06 -8.73
C ILE A 108 20.39 -17.47 -10.06
N TYR A 109 19.12 -17.72 -10.37
CA TYR A 109 18.39 -17.08 -11.45
C TYR A 109 17.37 -16.11 -10.87
N THR A 110 17.16 -14.99 -11.57
CA THR A 110 16.23 -13.93 -11.11
C THR A 110 15.35 -13.45 -12.24
N ALA A 111 14.09 -13.10 -11.91
CA ALA A 111 13.22 -12.37 -12.82
C ALA A 111 12.46 -11.29 -12.06
N THR A 112 12.35 -10.10 -12.66
CA THR A 112 11.63 -8.97 -12.07
C THR A 112 10.33 -8.73 -12.80
N PHE A 113 9.24 -8.76 -12.06
CA PHE A 113 7.91 -8.38 -12.49
C PHE A 113 7.64 -6.94 -12.07
N THR A 114 7.18 -6.11 -13.00
CA THR A 114 6.81 -4.72 -12.72
C THR A 114 5.43 -4.45 -13.28
N ALA A 115 4.58 -3.80 -12.50
CA ALA A 115 3.22 -3.53 -12.89
C ALA A 115 3.12 -2.78 -14.21
N GLN A 116 2.32 -3.31 -15.12
CA GLN A 116 1.90 -2.63 -16.33
C GLN A 116 0.57 -1.92 -16.08
N TRP A 117 0.36 -0.80 -16.75
CA TRP A 117 -0.80 0.05 -16.59
C TRP A 117 -1.51 0.25 -17.93
N LYS A 118 -2.82 0.09 -17.90
CA LYS A 118 -3.68 0.38 -19.05
C LYS A 118 -4.30 1.76 -18.86
N GLU A 119 -4.13 2.61 -19.84
CA GLU A 119 -4.77 3.92 -19.86
C GLU A 119 -6.17 3.83 -20.46
N SER A 120 -7.09 4.59 -19.90
CA SER A 120 -8.43 4.82 -20.42
C SER A 120 -8.88 6.23 -20.06
N VAL A 121 -9.89 6.73 -20.75
CA VAL A 121 -10.51 8.02 -20.45
C VAL A 121 -11.88 7.76 -19.83
N ASN A 122 -12.13 8.33 -18.65
CA ASN A 122 -13.41 8.18 -17.98
C ASN A 122 -14.47 9.13 -18.58
N ALA A 123 -15.72 9.02 -18.09
CA ALA A 123 -16.83 9.86 -18.56
C ALA A 123 -16.64 11.38 -18.32
N ALA A 124 -15.71 11.75 -17.43
CA ALA A 124 -15.35 13.15 -17.16
C ALA A 124 -14.17 13.66 -18.03
N GLY A 125 -13.71 12.86 -18.99
CA GLY A 125 -12.58 13.21 -19.86
C GLY A 125 -11.19 13.10 -19.20
N LEU A 126 -11.10 12.49 -18.02
CA LEU A 126 -9.85 12.32 -17.31
C LEU A 126 -9.18 10.99 -17.66
N THR A 127 -7.86 11.02 -17.84
CA THR A 127 -7.06 9.81 -18.00
C THR A 127 -7.04 9.00 -16.72
N VAL A 128 -7.35 7.73 -16.82
CA VAL A 128 -7.36 6.76 -15.72
C VAL A 128 -6.37 5.65 -16.04
N HIS A 129 -5.48 5.36 -15.11
CA HIS A 129 -4.52 4.26 -15.19
C HIS A 129 -5.04 3.09 -14.36
N THR A 130 -5.27 1.96 -15.02
CA THR A 130 -5.72 0.73 -14.37
C THR A 130 -4.60 -0.31 -14.40
N PRO A 131 -4.26 -0.97 -13.28
CA PRO A 131 -3.21 -1.98 -13.29
C PRO A 131 -3.65 -3.21 -14.08
N VAL A 132 -2.72 -3.78 -14.85
CA VAL A 132 -2.91 -5.07 -15.52
C VAL A 132 -2.65 -6.17 -14.48
N ALA A 133 -3.64 -7.03 -14.27
CA ALA A 133 -3.55 -8.10 -13.29
C ALA A 133 -2.36 -9.03 -13.57
N GLY A 134 -1.66 -9.46 -12.53
CA GLY A 134 -0.56 -10.43 -12.62
C GLY A 134 0.77 -9.85 -13.09
N THR A 135 0.85 -8.58 -13.51
CA THR A 135 2.10 -8.01 -14.02
C THR A 135 3.03 -7.49 -12.93
N GLY A 136 2.52 -7.24 -11.72
CA GLY A 136 3.29 -6.79 -10.57
C GLY A 136 2.55 -7.01 -9.27
N VAL A 137 3.12 -6.53 -8.16
CA VAL A 137 2.60 -6.77 -6.80
C VAL A 137 1.93 -5.51 -6.25
N PHE A 138 0.69 -5.68 -5.79
CA PHE A 138 -0.12 -4.63 -5.18
C PHE A 138 -0.44 -4.98 -3.73
N ALA A 139 -0.50 -3.98 -2.89
CA ALA A 139 -0.74 -4.13 -1.46
C ALA A 139 -2.02 -4.91 -1.15
N GLY A 140 -1.92 -5.82 -0.19
CA GLY A 140 -3.05 -6.59 0.34
C GLY A 140 -3.55 -7.74 -0.53
N ASN A 141 -3.00 -7.92 -1.73
CA ASN A 141 -3.38 -9.04 -2.61
C ASN A 141 -2.61 -10.31 -2.26
N SER A 142 -3.23 -11.45 -2.52
CA SER A 142 -2.59 -12.78 -2.46
C SER A 142 -2.10 -13.15 -3.84
N TYR A 143 -0.92 -13.73 -3.90
CA TYR A 143 -0.21 -14.11 -5.12
C TYR A 143 0.25 -15.54 -5.07
N GLU A 144 0.39 -16.11 -6.25
CA GLU A 144 1.09 -17.36 -6.49
C GLU A 144 2.29 -17.08 -7.40
N ALA A 145 3.42 -17.66 -7.06
CA ALA A 145 4.64 -17.59 -7.84
C ALA A 145 5.14 -19.01 -8.15
N ARG A 146 5.81 -19.18 -9.29
CA ARG A 146 6.43 -20.45 -9.68
C ARG A 146 7.79 -20.22 -10.32
N ALA A 147 8.62 -21.24 -10.26
CA ALA A 147 9.82 -21.36 -11.08
C ALA A 147 9.74 -22.64 -11.91
N ALA A 148 10.06 -22.51 -13.19
CA ALA A 148 10.20 -23.64 -14.11
C ALA A 148 11.63 -23.65 -14.68
N LEU A 149 12.23 -24.85 -14.73
CA LEU A 149 13.56 -25.07 -15.28
C LEU A 149 13.39 -25.96 -16.51
N ASP A 150 13.98 -25.55 -17.63
CA ASP A 150 13.85 -26.22 -18.94
C ASP A 150 12.40 -26.60 -19.29
N GLY A 151 11.45 -25.75 -18.89
CA GLY A 151 10.01 -25.88 -19.16
C GLY A 151 9.23 -26.65 -18.11
N GLU A 152 9.88 -27.31 -17.14
CA GLU A 152 9.19 -28.04 -16.08
C GLU A 152 9.11 -27.22 -14.80
N THR A 153 7.90 -27.10 -14.21
CA THR A 153 7.71 -26.41 -12.93
C THR A 153 8.35 -27.20 -11.81
N VAL A 154 9.38 -26.64 -11.20
CA VAL A 154 10.13 -27.30 -10.11
C VAL A 154 9.65 -26.88 -8.72
N SER A 155 9.07 -25.70 -8.59
CA SER A 155 8.53 -25.24 -7.31
C SER A 155 7.52 -24.11 -7.50
N SER A 156 6.65 -23.96 -6.50
CA SER A 156 5.69 -22.86 -6.40
C SER A 156 5.60 -22.36 -4.96
N ALA A 157 5.17 -21.13 -4.80
CA ALA A 157 4.94 -20.51 -3.50
C ALA A 157 3.71 -19.62 -3.54
N GLU A 158 2.99 -19.55 -2.43
CA GLU A 158 1.95 -18.56 -2.20
C GLU A 158 2.47 -17.50 -1.23
N PHE A 159 2.12 -16.25 -1.44
CA PHE A 159 2.42 -15.19 -0.50
C PHE A 159 1.34 -14.10 -0.53
N GLN A 160 1.23 -13.38 0.58
CA GLN A 160 0.37 -12.22 0.67
C GLN A 160 1.25 -10.96 0.76
N ALA A 161 1.04 -10.04 -0.18
CA ALA A 161 1.69 -8.74 -0.12
C ALA A 161 1.20 -7.96 1.12
N ALA A 162 2.09 -7.20 1.72
CA ALA A 162 1.74 -6.38 2.87
C ALA A 162 0.54 -5.47 2.55
N ALA A 163 -0.32 -5.25 3.54
CA ALA A 163 -1.44 -4.34 3.39
C ALA A 163 -0.94 -2.90 3.15
N GLY A 164 -1.66 -2.17 2.31
CA GLY A 164 -1.47 -0.74 2.17
C GLY A 164 -1.98 0.02 3.39
N GLN A 165 -1.54 1.24 3.53
CA GLN A 165 -2.03 2.14 4.57
C GLN A 165 -3.35 2.76 4.16
N VAL A 166 -4.20 3.02 5.14
CA VAL A 166 -5.43 3.79 4.97
C VAL A 166 -5.22 5.22 5.47
N ILE A 167 -6.02 6.16 4.97
CA ILE A 167 -6.02 7.53 5.47
C ILE A 167 -6.47 7.49 6.94
N PRO A 168 -5.68 8.05 7.88
CA PRO A 168 -6.05 8.07 9.28
C PRO A 168 -7.42 8.75 9.48
N ASP A 169 -8.28 8.14 10.29
CA ASP A 169 -9.64 8.65 10.58
C ASP A 169 -10.43 9.07 9.33
N GLY A 170 -10.19 8.42 8.19
CA GLY A 170 -10.86 8.75 6.93
C GLY A 170 -12.35 8.37 6.91
N ASP A 171 -12.78 7.53 7.82
CA ASP A 171 -14.18 7.15 8.05
C ASP A 171 -14.98 8.19 8.86
N MET A 172 -14.29 9.14 9.53
CA MET A 172 -14.86 10.19 10.35
C MET A 172 -15.73 9.69 11.53
N GLU A 173 -15.52 8.44 11.95
CA GLU A 173 -16.29 7.83 13.04
C GLU A 173 -15.88 8.32 14.44
N SER A 174 -14.66 8.85 14.60
CA SER A 174 -14.20 9.41 15.87
C SER A 174 -14.81 10.79 16.13
N GLY A 175 -15.62 10.91 17.19
CA GLY A 175 -16.23 12.19 17.60
C GLY A 175 -15.26 13.21 18.21
N SER A 176 -14.02 12.82 18.45
CA SER A 176 -13.00 13.66 19.10
C SER A 176 -12.00 14.26 18.13
N LEU A 177 -12.23 14.17 16.82
CA LEU A 177 -11.32 14.74 15.84
C LEU A 177 -11.23 16.27 15.99
N PRO A 178 -10.01 16.83 16.14
CA PRO A 178 -9.83 18.28 16.32
C PRO A 178 -10.42 19.13 15.20
N CYS A 179 -10.55 18.60 13.98
CA CYS A 179 -11.19 19.30 12.87
C CYS A 179 -12.66 19.61 13.09
N PHE A 180 -13.35 18.94 14.02
CA PHE A 180 -14.73 19.25 14.40
C PHE A 180 -14.85 20.30 15.49
N GLY A 181 -13.76 20.64 16.17
CA GLY A 181 -13.69 21.63 17.23
C GLY A 181 -13.09 22.96 16.76
N LYS A 182 -13.03 23.92 17.68
CA LYS A 182 -12.34 25.22 17.50
C LYS A 182 -10.84 25.14 17.82
N SER A 183 -10.19 24.03 17.60
CA SER A 183 -8.77 23.92 17.92
C SER A 183 -7.92 24.90 17.10
N THR A 184 -7.18 25.74 17.79
CA THR A 184 -6.16 26.63 17.20
C THR A 184 -4.77 26.03 17.32
N SER A 185 -4.66 24.89 18.00
CA SER A 185 -3.37 24.24 18.21
C SER A 185 -2.89 23.57 16.93
N GLU A 186 -1.59 23.52 16.75
CA GLU A 186 -0.93 22.67 15.78
C GLU A 186 -1.28 21.20 16.10
N SER A 187 -2.42 20.79 15.60
CA SER A 187 -2.93 19.44 15.81
C SER A 187 -1.94 18.44 15.19
N THR A 188 -1.59 17.43 15.95
CA THR A 188 -0.83 16.27 15.44
C THR A 188 -1.73 15.32 14.65
N THR A 189 -3.02 15.61 14.50
CA THR A 189 -3.96 14.81 13.75
C THR A 189 -3.84 15.07 12.25
N PHE A 190 -4.23 14.09 11.47
CA PHE A 190 -4.18 14.17 10.01
C PHE A 190 -5.11 15.25 9.44
N TRP A 191 -6.30 15.44 10.06
CA TRP A 191 -7.35 16.32 9.57
C TRP A 191 -7.36 17.68 10.28
N GLY A 192 -7.50 18.73 9.48
CA GLY A 192 -7.72 20.10 9.92
C GLY A 192 -8.94 20.73 9.24
N SER A 193 -9.40 21.84 9.81
CA SER A 193 -10.49 22.65 9.25
C SER A 193 -10.33 24.12 9.61
N GLY A 194 -11.11 24.98 8.97
CA GLY A 194 -11.18 26.42 9.27
C GLY A 194 -11.96 26.79 10.53
N ASN A 195 -12.36 25.83 11.36
CA ASN A 195 -13.20 26.06 12.55
C ASN A 195 -12.58 27.02 13.59
N ALA A 196 -11.27 27.18 13.59
CA ALA A 196 -10.62 28.17 14.44
C ALA A 196 -11.03 29.62 14.09
N ALA A 197 -11.30 29.89 12.82
CA ALA A 197 -11.79 31.18 12.36
C ALA A 197 -13.30 31.33 12.56
N THR A 198 -14.07 30.33 12.14
CA THR A 198 -15.54 30.33 12.23
C THR A 198 -15.98 28.91 12.55
N SER A 199 -16.67 28.74 13.69
CA SER A 199 -17.14 27.41 14.11
C SER A 199 -18.22 26.87 13.18
N GLY A 200 -18.22 25.56 12.98
CA GLY A 200 -19.24 24.86 12.20
C GLY A 200 -18.96 24.78 10.71
N LEU A 201 -17.76 25.22 10.25
CA LEU A 201 -17.32 24.98 8.88
C LEU A 201 -17.09 23.48 8.61
N CYS A 202 -16.72 22.74 9.66
CA CYS A 202 -16.62 21.30 9.68
C CYS A 202 -17.17 20.77 11.01
N ALA A 203 -18.11 19.85 10.95
CA ALA A 203 -18.70 19.23 12.15
C ALA A 203 -18.97 17.75 11.91
N GLN A 204 -18.93 16.96 12.97
CA GLN A 204 -19.42 15.59 12.88
C GLN A 204 -20.94 15.59 12.76
N SER A 205 -21.48 14.76 11.91
CA SER A 205 -22.92 14.63 11.69
C SER A 205 -23.31 13.17 11.54
N THR A 206 -24.49 12.81 12.05
CA THR A 206 -25.12 11.52 11.74
C THR A 206 -25.76 11.59 10.37
N LYS A 207 -25.29 10.76 9.44
CA LYS A 207 -25.89 10.63 8.11
C LYS A 207 -25.94 9.15 7.73
N PRO A 208 -26.99 8.45 8.17
CA PRO A 208 -27.21 7.08 7.75
C PRO A 208 -27.30 6.99 6.21
N GLY A 209 -26.72 5.96 5.63
CA GLY A 209 -26.69 5.74 4.18
C GLY A 209 -25.37 6.09 3.48
N MET A 210 -24.42 6.75 4.17
CA MET A 210 -23.07 6.97 3.62
C MET A 210 -22.06 5.90 4.02
N GLY A 211 -22.45 4.92 4.84
CA GLY A 211 -21.62 3.91 5.46
C GLY A 211 -21.09 4.40 6.80
N GLY A 212 -21.15 3.53 7.82
CA GLY A 212 -20.87 3.92 9.20
C GLY A 212 -22.00 4.70 9.86
N SER A 213 -21.70 5.30 11.01
CA SER A 213 -22.67 6.06 11.84
C SER A 213 -22.54 7.56 11.64
N TYR A 214 -21.37 8.04 11.29
CA TYR A 214 -21.01 9.45 11.23
C TYR A 214 -20.34 9.84 9.89
N CYS A 215 -20.31 11.14 9.64
CA CYS A 215 -19.60 11.73 8.53
C CYS A 215 -19.13 13.15 8.90
N ALA A 216 -18.21 13.71 8.13
CA ALA A 216 -17.91 15.13 8.18
C ALA A 216 -18.98 15.92 7.42
N LYS A 217 -19.66 16.84 8.09
CA LYS A 217 -20.53 17.85 7.48
C LYS A 217 -19.73 19.12 7.27
N LEU A 218 -19.63 19.56 6.02
CA LEU A 218 -18.99 20.82 5.63
C LEU A 218 -20.07 21.83 5.26
N GLU A 219 -20.09 22.98 5.91
CA GLU A 219 -21.10 24.00 5.69
C GLU A 219 -20.47 25.38 5.62
N SER A 220 -20.66 26.06 4.48
CA SER A 220 -20.21 27.43 4.30
C SER A 220 -21.05 28.36 5.15
N GLN A 221 -20.43 29.32 5.81
CA GLN A 221 -21.09 30.26 6.71
C GLN A 221 -20.70 31.71 6.39
N GLN A 222 -21.64 32.58 6.60
CA GLN A 222 -21.35 33.99 6.53
C GLN A 222 -20.93 34.52 7.90
N THR A 223 -19.73 35.11 7.97
CA THR A 223 -19.19 35.73 9.17
C THR A 223 -18.92 37.19 8.83
N PHE A 224 -19.64 38.11 9.45
CA PHE A 224 -19.67 39.53 9.08
C PHE A 224 -20.07 39.71 7.59
N SER A 225 -19.22 40.32 6.79
CA SER A 225 -19.42 40.50 5.34
C SER A 225 -18.69 39.43 4.50
N LEU A 226 -18.00 38.49 5.14
CA LEU A 226 -17.17 37.48 4.48
C LEU A 226 -17.88 36.14 4.43
N LEU A 227 -17.72 35.41 3.36
CA LEU A 227 -18.09 33.99 3.26
C LEU A 227 -16.92 33.14 3.68
N ALA A 228 -17.13 32.34 4.71
CA ALA A 228 -16.20 31.27 5.11
C ALA A 228 -16.70 29.93 4.55
N ALA A 229 -15.95 29.37 3.61
CA ALA A 229 -16.29 28.08 3.00
C ALA A 229 -16.14 26.94 3.99
N GLY A 230 -17.13 26.03 3.99
CA GLY A 230 -17.00 24.74 4.70
C GLY A 230 -15.84 23.96 4.13
N ASN A 231 -14.92 23.49 5.00
CA ASN A 231 -13.68 22.87 4.53
C ASN A 231 -13.18 21.77 5.49
N LEU A 232 -12.49 20.82 4.92
CA LEU A 232 -11.76 19.76 5.60
C LEU A 232 -10.51 19.42 4.76
N PHE A 233 -9.37 19.36 5.38
CA PHE A 233 -8.10 19.14 4.67
C PHE A 233 -7.07 18.42 5.54
N SER A 234 -6.12 17.78 4.91
CA SER A 234 -4.94 17.23 5.61
C SER A 234 -3.94 18.34 5.85
N ALA A 235 -4.05 19.01 6.99
CA ALA A 235 -3.24 20.17 7.35
C ALA A 235 -3.44 20.58 8.79
N THR A 236 -2.67 21.57 9.24
CA THR A 236 -2.97 22.34 10.44
C THR A 236 -3.49 23.72 10.05
N PHE A 237 -4.37 24.26 10.87
CA PHE A 237 -4.91 25.59 10.68
C PHE A 237 -4.77 26.43 11.95
N ARG A 238 -4.26 27.64 11.80
CA ARG A 238 -4.13 28.61 12.89
C ARG A 238 -4.83 29.89 12.48
N PHE A 239 -5.60 30.45 13.40
CA PHE A 239 -6.26 31.74 13.21
C PHE A 239 -5.83 32.72 14.29
N ALA A 240 -5.30 33.88 13.90
CA ALA A 240 -4.88 34.92 14.81
C ALA A 240 -5.00 36.29 14.13
N SER A 241 -5.41 37.29 14.86
CA SER A 241 -5.47 38.69 14.38
C SER A 241 -6.22 38.86 13.04
N LEU A 242 -7.37 38.19 12.91
CA LEU A 242 -8.19 38.19 11.70
C LEU A 242 -7.53 37.56 10.46
N SER A 243 -6.46 36.83 10.65
CA SER A 243 -5.76 36.12 9.57
C SER A 243 -5.68 34.63 9.87
N GLY A 244 -5.96 33.79 8.87
CA GLY A 244 -5.84 32.35 8.93
C GLY A 244 -4.58 31.88 8.19
N THR A 245 -3.87 30.94 8.77
CA THR A 245 -2.76 30.25 8.13
C THR A 245 -3.03 28.75 8.11
N ALA A 246 -3.11 28.17 6.94
CA ALA A 246 -3.15 26.73 6.76
C ALA A 246 -1.77 26.23 6.33
N SER A 247 -1.27 25.20 7.01
CA SER A 247 -0.08 24.48 6.58
C SER A 247 -0.54 23.16 6.00
N PHE A 248 -0.71 23.12 4.68
CA PHE A 248 -1.21 21.95 3.97
C PHE A 248 -0.18 20.82 3.92
N GLY A 249 -0.69 19.62 3.75
CA GLY A 249 0.08 18.41 3.72
C GLY A 249 0.41 17.88 5.12
N MET A 250 0.06 16.63 5.34
CA MET A 250 0.46 15.88 6.53
C MET A 250 1.41 14.79 6.10
N PRO A 251 2.51 14.59 6.84
CA PRO A 251 3.38 13.45 6.60
C PRO A 251 2.55 12.17 6.69
N TYR A 252 2.54 11.41 5.62
CA TYR A 252 1.89 10.13 5.56
C TYR A 252 2.86 9.13 4.94
N GLN A 253 3.26 8.15 5.72
CA GLN A 253 4.21 7.15 5.26
C GLN A 253 3.49 6.12 4.41
N TRP A 254 3.34 6.44 3.15
CA TRP A 254 2.81 5.51 2.17
C TRP A 254 3.84 4.40 1.92
N THR A 255 3.52 3.21 2.40
CA THR A 255 4.31 2.01 2.10
C THR A 255 3.87 1.33 0.81
N ALA A 256 2.75 1.77 0.25
CA ALA A 256 2.21 1.28 -1.00
C ALA A 256 1.67 2.45 -1.84
N ARG A 257 1.87 2.40 -3.15
CA ARG A 257 1.33 3.38 -4.09
C ARG A 257 -0.20 3.25 -4.14
N PRO A 258 -0.96 4.31 -3.83
CA PRO A 258 -2.41 4.26 -3.91
C PRO A 258 -2.85 4.19 -5.37
N THR A 259 -3.87 3.38 -5.66
CA THR A 259 -4.45 3.22 -6.98
C THR A 259 -5.72 4.06 -7.17
N ALA A 260 -6.38 4.44 -6.08
CA ALA A 260 -7.59 5.24 -6.10
C ALA A 260 -7.85 5.94 -4.77
N LEU A 261 -8.45 7.11 -4.83
CA LEU A 261 -9.15 7.73 -3.72
C LEU A 261 -10.65 7.39 -3.86
N ARG A 262 -11.21 6.71 -2.87
CA ARG A 262 -12.64 6.41 -2.82
C ARG A 262 -13.28 7.21 -1.70
N LEU A 263 -14.35 7.93 -2.02
CA LEU A 263 -15.13 8.64 -1.02
C LEU A 263 -16.62 8.50 -1.36
N LYS A 264 -17.44 8.60 -0.32
CA LYS A 264 -18.88 8.75 -0.44
C LYS A 264 -19.21 10.19 -0.02
N TYR A 265 -19.97 10.90 -0.82
CA TYR A 265 -20.35 12.27 -0.52
C TYR A 265 -21.77 12.58 -0.98
N HIS A 266 -22.37 13.55 -0.32
CA HIS A 266 -23.58 14.23 -0.73
C HIS A 266 -23.28 15.72 -0.72
N ALA A 267 -23.59 16.43 -1.79
CA ALA A 267 -23.38 17.85 -1.89
C ALA A 267 -24.70 18.56 -2.26
N THR A 268 -24.93 19.68 -1.61
CA THR A 268 -25.97 20.64 -2.00
C THR A 268 -25.26 21.96 -2.25
N VAL A 269 -25.39 22.47 -3.44
CA VAL A 269 -24.80 23.76 -3.84
C VAL A 269 -25.92 24.77 -4.09
N GLY A 270 -25.69 26.00 -3.67
CA GLY A 270 -26.62 27.11 -3.87
C GLY A 270 -26.26 27.99 -5.04
N ALA A 271 -27.08 28.99 -5.28
CA ALA A 271 -26.75 30.05 -6.22
C ALA A 271 -25.62 30.93 -5.66
N VAL A 272 -24.75 31.38 -6.54
CA VAL A 272 -23.74 32.37 -6.20
C VAL A 272 -24.43 33.75 -6.01
N ASN A 273 -24.47 34.20 -4.76
CA ASN A 273 -25.12 35.44 -4.39
C ASN A 273 -24.13 36.51 -3.85
N LYS A 274 -22.86 36.14 -3.73
CA LYS A 274 -21.77 37.02 -3.30
C LYS A 274 -20.48 36.66 -4.02
N GLY A 275 -19.70 37.66 -4.34
CA GLY A 275 -18.40 37.50 -4.98
C GLY A 275 -18.35 38.29 -6.30
N THR A 276 -17.14 38.44 -6.83
CA THR A 276 -16.90 39.03 -8.15
C THR A 276 -16.50 37.89 -9.08
N VAL A 277 -17.21 37.69 -10.16
CA VAL A 277 -16.85 36.76 -11.21
C VAL A 277 -15.65 37.35 -11.94
N THR A 278 -14.56 36.62 -12.00
CA THR A 278 -13.35 36.96 -12.76
C THR A 278 -13.19 35.96 -13.89
N GLU A 279 -12.33 36.23 -14.86
CA GLU A 279 -12.00 35.29 -15.94
C GLU A 279 -11.47 33.94 -15.39
N GLU A 280 -10.78 33.95 -14.26
CA GLU A 280 -10.29 32.75 -13.58
C GLU A 280 -11.42 31.89 -13.00
N HIS A 281 -12.64 32.42 -12.90
CA HIS A 281 -13.79 31.77 -12.30
C HIS A 281 -14.98 31.65 -13.26
N GLU A 282 -14.71 31.47 -14.54
CA GLU A 282 -15.76 31.32 -15.57
C GLU A 282 -16.81 30.24 -15.23
N TYR A 283 -16.42 29.21 -14.51
CA TYR A 283 -17.30 28.13 -14.11
C TYR A 283 -18.42 28.51 -13.14
N ILE A 284 -18.36 29.72 -12.56
CA ILE A 284 -19.43 30.24 -11.70
C ILE A 284 -20.32 31.28 -12.42
N GLN A 285 -20.14 31.49 -13.70
CA GLN A 285 -20.97 32.44 -14.50
C GLN A 285 -22.41 31.90 -14.67
N ASP A 286 -22.65 30.61 -14.49
CA ASP A 286 -23.99 30.01 -14.52
C ASP A 286 -24.83 30.30 -13.26
N GLY A 287 -24.27 31.02 -12.27
CA GLY A 287 -24.94 31.40 -11.04
C GLY A 287 -25.04 30.28 -10.01
N GLN A 288 -24.45 29.11 -10.25
CA GLN A 288 -24.39 28.00 -9.30
C GLN A 288 -22.98 27.90 -8.71
N ASP A 289 -22.89 27.65 -7.40
CA ASP A 289 -21.64 27.36 -6.73
C ASP A 289 -21.16 25.93 -7.05
N ARG A 290 -19.95 25.60 -6.68
CA ARG A 290 -19.35 24.26 -6.91
C ARG A 290 -18.58 23.77 -5.70
N SER A 291 -18.76 22.52 -5.36
CA SER A 291 -17.92 21.82 -4.39
C SER A 291 -16.66 21.31 -5.10
N ARG A 292 -15.52 21.47 -4.46
CA ARG A 292 -14.25 20.92 -4.95
C ARG A 292 -13.73 19.87 -4.00
N ILE A 293 -13.38 18.69 -4.55
CA ILE A 293 -12.72 17.61 -3.84
C ILE A 293 -11.50 17.21 -4.66
N PHE A 294 -10.33 17.22 -4.05
CA PHE A 294 -9.10 16.78 -4.70
C PHE A 294 -8.13 16.18 -3.69
N ALA A 295 -7.25 15.32 -4.16
CA ALA A 295 -6.12 14.79 -3.41
C ALA A 295 -4.86 14.95 -4.25
N VAL A 296 -3.77 15.32 -3.60
CA VAL A 296 -2.44 15.41 -4.20
C VAL A 296 -1.48 14.71 -3.27
N ILE A 297 -0.65 13.83 -3.83
CA ILE A 297 0.46 13.20 -3.14
C ILE A 297 1.72 13.78 -3.73
N VAL A 298 2.57 14.32 -2.88
CA VAL A 298 3.82 14.94 -3.28
C VAL A 298 4.96 14.40 -2.44
N ASP A 299 6.12 14.27 -3.05
CA ASP A 299 7.36 13.99 -2.35
C ASP A 299 8.01 15.31 -1.98
N TRP A 300 7.88 15.72 -0.72
CA TRP A 300 8.52 16.91 -0.20
C TRP A 300 8.97 16.71 1.25
N ASN A 301 9.87 17.54 1.70
CA ASN A 301 10.46 17.47 3.03
C ASN A 301 9.87 18.48 4.03
N SER A 302 8.90 19.29 3.63
CA SER A 302 8.26 20.30 4.49
C SER A 302 6.81 20.55 4.07
N ARG A 303 6.03 21.12 4.98
CA ARG A 303 4.64 21.54 4.69
C ARG A 303 4.63 22.83 3.89
N HIS A 304 3.72 22.93 2.94
CA HIS A 304 3.36 24.21 2.35
C HIS A 304 2.52 25.03 3.33
N ALA A 305 2.88 26.28 3.52
CA ALA A 305 2.07 27.23 4.25
C ALA A 305 1.32 28.12 3.26
N THR A 306 0.02 28.22 3.44
CA THR A 306 -0.82 29.16 2.70
C THR A 306 -1.42 30.13 3.70
N VAL A 307 -1.28 31.41 3.46
CA VAL A 307 -1.95 32.44 4.25
C VAL A 307 -3.30 32.72 3.60
N ALA A 308 -4.37 32.36 4.29
CA ALA A 308 -5.72 32.73 3.93
C ALA A 308 -6.15 33.89 4.85
N GLY A 309 -5.88 35.10 4.43
CA GLY A 309 -6.39 36.30 5.06
C GLY A 309 -7.66 36.79 4.35
N MET A 310 -7.94 38.10 4.43
CA MET A 310 -8.97 38.75 3.61
C MET A 310 -8.54 38.87 2.13
N GLY A 311 -7.50 38.21 1.72
CA GLY A 311 -6.96 38.16 0.37
C GLY A 311 -6.91 36.74 -0.22
N SER A 312 -6.62 36.66 -1.51
CA SER A 312 -6.46 35.39 -2.21
C SER A 312 -5.34 34.53 -1.61
N PRO A 313 -5.48 33.19 -1.56
CA PRO A 313 -4.40 32.34 -1.16
C PRO A 313 -3.20 32.54 -2.06
N THR A 314 -2.03 32.74 -1.46
CA THR A 314 -0.77 32.83 -2.18
C THR A 314 0.06 31.59 -1.92
N GLY A 315 0.53 30.96 -2.97
CA GLY A 315 1.50 29.86 -2.92
C GLY A 315 0.88 28.47 -2.80
N VAL A 316 0.40 27.94 -3.89
CA VAL A 316 0.24 26.50 -4.11
C VAL A 316 1.27 26.10 -5.15
#